data_334e689ad88a81fcf66afd57aac1c460
#
_entry.id   334e689ad88a81fcf66afd57aac1c460
#
_cell.length_a   1.000
_cell.length_b   1.000
_cell.length_c   1.000
_cell.angle_alpha   90.00
_cell.angle_beta   90.00
_cell.angle_gamma   90.00
#
_symmetry.space_group_name_H-M   'P 1'
#
loop_
_entity.id
_entity.type
_entity.pdbx_description
1 polymer ?
#
loop_
_entity_poly.entity_id
_entity_poly.type
_entity_poly.pdbx_seq_one_letter_code
_entity_poly.pdbx_strand_id
1 'polypeptide(L)'
;RDAQESRGLGDVYKRQRFMYSIGQVAEMFGLPISTLRYYDKQGLFPNMERVSGIRKFGDTEIEALRVIECLKKAGMEIKDIRQFMDWCVEGPSTYPQRKALFEKQRSHMEEELEQMNRTLDMLKFKCWYYEKAMEDGNEDEIHAMLPDKLPADIQALYDNSHDRNNA
;
A
#
# COMPACT_ATOMS: atom_id res chain seq x y z
N ARG A 1 10.20 41.65 -45.77
CA ARG A 1 10.58 42.12 -44.41
C ARG A 1 9.40 41.73 -43.51
N ASP A 2 9.44 40.66 -42.82
CA ASP A 2 8.68 40.35 -41.58
C ASP A 2 8.62 38.82 -41.28
N ALA A 3 9.73 38.15 -41.50
CA ALA A 3 9.81 36.72 -41.20
C ALA A 3 10.92 36.36 -40.20
N GLN A 4 11.30 37.30 -39.34
CA GLN A 4 12.41 37.12 -38.40
C GLN A 4 12.09 37.36 -36.93
N GLU A 5 10.85 37.73 -36.60
CA GLU A 5 10.45 37.96 -35.18
C GLU A 5 9.67 36.80 -34.52
N SER A 6 9.40 35.72 -35.24
CA SER A 6 8.64 34.59 -34.67
C SER A 6 9.49 33.45 -34.08
N ARG A 7 10.81 33.60 -34.05
CA ARG A 7 11.73 32.56 -33.50
C ARG A 7 12.18 32.79 -32.05
N GLY A 8 11.75 33.91 -31.43
CA GLY A 8 12.18 34.29 -30.08
C GLY A 8 11.20 33.94 -28.94
N LEU A 9 9.96 33.56 -29.23
CA LEU A 9 8.93 33.33 -28.20
C LEU A 9 8.74 31.85 -27.85
N GLY A 10 9.33 30.91 -28.61
CA GLY A 10 9.26 29.50 -28.34
C GLY A 10 10.26 28.97 -27.28
N ASP A 11 11.26 29.76 -26.92
CA ASP A 11 12.38 29.32 -26.08
C ASP A 11 12.29 29.84 -24.63
N VAL A 12 11.27 30.63 -24.31
CA VAL A 12 11.09 31.23 -22.96
C VAL A 12 10.27 30.32 -22.03
N TYR A 13 9.61 29.29 -22.54
CA TYR A 13 9.00 28.21 -21.73
C TYR A 13 9.92 26.99 -21.62
N LYS A 14 11.21 27.18 -21.40
CA LYS A 14 12.01 26.18 -20.65
C LYS A 14 11.40 26.15 -19.28
N ARG A 15 10.55 25.12 -19.04
CA ARG A 15 10.00 24.78 -17.72
C ARG A 15 11.11 25.00 -16.70
N GLN A 16 10.97 26.01 -15.84
CA GLN A 16 11.80 26.08 -14.63
C GLN A 16 11.58 24.76 -13.93
N ARG A 17 12.55 23.87 -14.02
CA ARG A 17 12.57 22.61 -13.28
C ARG A 17 12.66 23.01 -11.82
N PHE A 18 11.55 22.95 -11.11
CA PHE A 18 11.56 23.14 -9.67
C PHE A 18 12.37 22.00 -9.07
N MET A 19 13.44 22.38 -8.38
CA MET A 19 14.32 21.44 -7.71
C MET A 19 14.22 21.69 -6.20
N TYR A 20 13.76 20.66 -5.50
CA TYR A 20 13.56 20.72 -4.06
C TYR A 20 14.75 20.14 -3.31
N SER A 21 15.04 20.69 -2.15
CA SER A 21 15.98 20.10 -1.21
C SER A 21 15.34 18.91 -0.49
N ILE A 22 16.17 18.02 0.08
CA ILE A 22 15.66 16.88 0.86
C ILE A 22 14.80 17.33 2.06
N GLY A 23 15.08 18.48 2.68
CA GLY A 23 14.28 19.03 3.77
C GLY A 23 12.90 19.46 3.33
N GLN A 24 12.81 20.14 2.17
CA GLN A 24 11.51 20.51 1.58
C GLN A 24 10.67 19.29 1.22
N VAL A 25 11.28 18.26 0.64
CA VAL A 25 10.56 17.01 0.30
C VAL A 25 10.12 16.26 1.56
N ALA A 26 10.95 16.21 2.59
CA ALA A 26 10.60 15.63 3.88
C ALA A 26 9.36 16.30 4.48
N GLU A 27 9.29 17.62 4.43
CA GLU A 27 8.13 18.40 4.89
C GLU A 27 6.88 18.15 4.02
N MET A 28 7.01 18.18 2.68
CA MET A 28 5.91 17.94 1.74
C MET A 28 5.23 16.58 1.93
N PHE A 29 5.99 15.54 2.26
CA PHE A 29 5.50 14.17 2.43
C PHE A 29 5.29 13.75 3.88
N GLY A 30 5.63 14.59 4.84
CA GLY A 30 5.56 14.25 6.26
C GLY A 30 6.52 13.11 6.65
N LEU A 31 7.66 13.00 5.96
CA LEU A 31 8.64 11.94 6.14
C LEU A 31 9.90 12.46 6.85
N PRO A 32 10.55 11.64 7.69
CA PRO A 32 11.88 11.96 8.19
C PRO A 32 12.90 12.05 7.03
N ILE A 33 13.85 12.99 7.13
CA ILE A 33 14.96 13.09 6.16
C ILE A 33 15.75 11.76 6.08
N SER A 34 15.88 11.04 7.19
CA SER A 34 16.52 9.72 7.24
C SER A 34 15.84 8.69 6.35
N THR A 35 14.52 8.73 6.24
CA THR A 35 13.75 7.86 5.33
C THR A 35 14.08 8.14 3.87
N LEU A 36 14.14 9.41 3.47
CA LEU A 36 14.51 9.80 2.10
C LEU A 36 15.95 9.41 1.75
N ARG A 37 16.88 9.54 2.70
CA ARG A 37 18.25 9.07 2.54
C ARG A 37 18.33 7.55 2.40
N TYR A 38 17.52 6.84 3.16
CA TYR A 38 17.39 5.39 3.07
C TYR A 38 16.85 4.96 1.70
N TYR A 39 15.82 5.60 1.19
CA TYR A 39 15.27 5.31 -0.15
C TYR A 39 16.29 5.55 -1.27
N ASP A 40 17.05 6.64 -1.20
CA ASP A 40 18.13 6.90 -2.16
C ASP A 40 19.21 5.81 -2.08
N LYS A 41 19.61 5.43 -0.85
CA LYS A 41 20.58 4.35 -0.63
C LYS A 41 20.09 3.00 -1.16
N GLN A 42 18.80 2.74 -1.09
CA GLN A 42 18.16 1.53 -1.63
C GLN A 42 17.97 1.58 -3.16
N GLY A 43 18.35 2.67 -3.82
CA GLY A 43 18.25 2.83 -5.27
C GLY A 43 16.86 3.12 -5.80
N LEU A 44 15.96 3.67 -4.97
CA LEU A 44 14.59 4.02 -5.39
C LEU A 44 14.52 5.28 -6.25
N PHE A 45 15.60 6.04 -6.35
CA PHE A 45 15.74 7.23 -7.18
C PHE A 45 16.91 7.05 -8.17
N PRO A 46 16.77 6.22 -9.21
CA PRO A 46 17.90 5.84 -10.07
C PRO A 46 18.54 7.03 -10.81
N ASN A 47 17.77 8.10 -11.04
CA ASN A 47 18.21 9.28 -11.78
C ASN A 47 18.40 10.52 -10.89
N MET A 48 18.60 10.32 -9.58
CA MET A 48 18.78 11.42 -8.61
C MET A 48 19.94 12.33 -8.98
N GLU A 49 19.65 13.59 -9.27
CA GLU A 49 20.66 14.61 -9.51
C GLU A 49 21.33 15.05 -8.20
N ARG A 50 22.63 15.28 -8.26
CA ARG A 50 23.41 15.84 -7.16
C ARG A 50 24.17 17.07 -7.64
N VAL A 51 23.93 18.20 -6.98
CA VAL A 51 24.66 19.45 -7.22
C VAL A 51 25.62 19.65 -6.05
N SER A 52 26.93 19.64 -6.31
CA SER A 52 27.98 19.71 -5.26
C SER A 52 27.78 18.66 -4.15
N GLY A 53 27.40 17.43 -4.53
CA GLY A 53 27.11 16.33 -3.59
C GLY A 53 25.75 16.40 -2.90
N ILE A 54 24.99 17.48 -3.09
CA ILE A 54 23.67 17.67 -2.46
C ILE A 54 22.57 17.11 -3.38
N ARG A 55 21.70 16.27 -2.79
CA ARG A 55 20.52 15.70 -3.48
C ARG A 55 19.57 16.78 -3.92
N LYS A 56 19.11 16.69 -5.17
CA LYS A 56 18.07 17.56 -5.73
C LYS A 56 16.92 16.70 -6.24
N PHE A 57 15.72 17.01 -5.74
CA PHE A 57 14.49 16.32 -6.11
C PHE A 57 13.76 17.17 -7.14
N GLY A 58 13.68 16.68 -8.36
CA GLY A 58 12.85 17.27 -9.41
C GLY A 58 11.43 16.65 -9.41
N ASP A 59 10.64 17.03 -10.40
CA ASP A 59 9.27 16.51 -10.55
C ASP A 59 9.26 14.98 -10.69
N THR A 60 10.26 14.40 -11.35
CA THR A 60 10.40 12.94 -11.53
C THR A 60 10.58 12.24 -10.19
N GLU A 61 11.43 12.75 -9.31
CA GLU A 61 11.67 12.18 -7.99
C GLU A 61 10.45 12.38 -7.07
N ILE A 62 9.73 13.48 -7.20
CA ILE A 62 8.48 13.72 -6.45
C ILE A 62 7.41 12.71 -6.86
N GLU A 63 7.20 12.50 -8.18
CA GLU A 63 6.25 11.48 -8.66
C GLU A 63 6.68 10.07 -8.26
N ALA A 64 7.98 9.75 -8.36
CA ALA A 64 8.52 8.48 -7.89
C ALA A 64 8.23 8.28 -6.39
N LEU A 65 8.41 9.30 -5.56
CA LEU A 65 8.16 9.22 -4.12
C LEU A 65 6.67 9.00 -3.81
N ARG A 66 5.76 9.61 -4.56
CA ARG A 66 4.31 9.34 -4.44
C ARG A 66 3.99 7.87 -4.70
N VAL A 67 4.57 7.29 -5.74
CA VAL A 67 4.42 5.86 -6.07
C VAL A 67 5.00 5.00 -4.97
N ILE A 68 6.21 5.28 -4.50
CA ILE A 68 6.88 4.53 -3.43
C ILE A 68 6.01 4.51 -2.16
N GLU A 69 5.51 5.66 -1.72
CA GLU A 69 4.66 5.75 -0.53
C GLU A 69 3.34 4.99 -0.70
N CYS A 70 2.75 5.03 -1.90
CA CYS A 70 1.54 4.27 -2.23
C CYS A 70 1.81 2.75 -2.13
N LEU A 71 2.91 2.27 -2.70
CA LEU A 71 3.27 0.84 -2.69
C LEU A 71 3.66 0.36 -1.29
N LYS A 72 4.30 1.21 -0.49
CA LYS A 72 4.56 0.91 0.93
C LYS A 72 3.27 0.77 1.73
N LYS A 73 2.29 1.65 1.52
CA LYS A 73 0.96 1.52 2.15
C LYS A 73 0.24 0.24 1.74
N ALA A 74 0.48 -0.25 0.53
CA ALA A 74 -0.03 -1.54 0.06
C ALA A 74 0.74 -2.75 0.64
N GLY A 75 1.71 -2.54 1.55
CA GLY A 75 2.47 -3.59 2.21
C GLY A 75 3.61 -4.18 1.39
N MET A 76 4.02 -3.54 0.29
CA MET A 76 5.14 -4.02 -0.52
C MET A 76 6.49 -3.78 0.16
N GLU A 77 7.39 -4.75 0.06
CA GLU A 77 8.76 -4.63 0.55
C GLU A 77 9.59 -3.69 -0.33
N ILE A 78 10.58 -3.02 0.26
CA ILE A 78 11.47 -2.07 -0.45
C ILE A 78 12.15 -2.71 -1.66
N LYS A 79 12.56 -3.97 -1.57
CA LYS A 79 13.18 -4.71 -2.69
C LYS A 79 12.26 -4.83 -3.90
N ASP A 80 10.97 -5.09 -3.65
CA ASP A 80 9.96 -5.25 -4.70
C ASP A 80 9.58 -3.89 -5.32
N ILE A 81 9.53 -2.84 -4.50
CA ILE A 81 9.34 -1.45 -4.96
C ILE A 81 10.51 -1.03 -5.85
N ARG A 82 11.75 -1.31 -5.44
CA ARG A 82 12.93 -1.05 -6.26
C ARG A 82 12.84 -1.76 -7.60
N GLN A 83 12.54 -3.06 -7.60
CA GLN A 83 12.40 -3.83 -8.83
C GLN A 83 11.33 -3.24 -9.76
N PHE A 84 10.20 -2.82 -9.19
CA PHE A 84 9.16 -2.13 -9.95
C PHE A 84 9.66 -0.82 -10.56
N MET A 85 10.39 0.00 -9.81
CA MET A 85 10.97 1.26 -10.31
C MET A 85 11.98 1.02 -11.45
N ASP A 86 12.82 0.00 -11.31
CA ASP A 86 13.77 -0.42 -12.35
C ASP A 86 13.03 -0.84 -13.64
N TRP A 87 11.96 -1.61 -13.53
CA TRP A 87 11.11 -1.98 -14.67
C TRP A 87 10.38 -0.78 -15.30
N CYS A 88 10.06 0.23 -14.52
CA CYS A 88 9.48 1.46 -15.07
C CYS A 88 10.47 2.22 -15.96
N VAL A 89 11.75 2.22 -15.59
CA VAL A 89 12.83 2.79 -16.40
C VAL A 89 13.09 1.96 -17.66
N GLU A 90 13.05 0.63 -17.56
CA GLU A 90 13.26 -0.29 -18.70
C GLU A 90 12.14 -0.16 -19.76
N GLY A 91 10.92 0.14 -19.33
CA GLY A 91 9.82 0.50 -20.24
C GLY A 91 8.79 -0.61 -20.50
N PRO A 92 8.07 -0.54 -21.66
CA PRO A 92 6.88 -1.36 -21.92
C PRO A 92 7.12 -2.86 -21.98
N SER A 93 8.32 -3.32 -22.30
CA SER A 93 8.70 -4.76 -22.30
C SER A 93 8.47 -5.43 -20.94
N THR A 94 8.41 -4.66 -19.85
CA THR A 94 8.25 -5.13 -18.47
C THR A 94 6.80 -5.09 -17.95
N TYR A 95 5.81 -4.76 -18.78
CA TYR A 95 4.40 -4.75 -18.35
C TYR A 95 3.94 -6.09 -17.77
N PRO A 96 4.29 -7.27 -18.32
CA PRO A 96 3.90 -8.54 -17.73
C PRO A 96 4.45 -8.74 -16.32
N GLN A 97 5.72 -8.40 -16.08
CA GLN A 97 6.38 -8.52 -14.77
C GLN A 97 5.76 -7.57 -13.74
N ARG A 98 5.48 -6.31 -14.14
CA ARG A 98 4.81 -5.33 -13.26
C ARG A 98 3.41 -5.79 -12.88
N LYS A 99 2.64 -6.32 -13.84
CA LYS A 99 1.31 -6.90 -13.58
C LYS A 99 1.39 -8.05 -12.59
N ALA A 100 2.31 -9.01 -12.82
CA ALA A 100 2.50 -10.17 -11.95
C ALA A 100 2.87 -9.78 -10.51
N LEU A 101 3.69 -8.74 -10.35
CA LEU A 101 4.04 -8.19 -9.03
C LEU A 101 2.81 -7.70 -8.27
N PHE A 102 1.95 -6.92 -8.93
CA PHE A 102 0.73 -6.42 -8.31
C PHE A 102 -0.32 -7.52 -8.06
N GLU A 103 -0.44 -8.50 -8.95
CA GLU A 103 -1.31 -9.66 -8.75
C GLU A 103 -0.90 -10.46 -7.50
N LYS A 104 0.40 -10.69 -7.32
CA LYS A 104 0.94 -11.33 -6.12
C LYS A 104 0.61 -10.53 -4.86
N GLN A 105 0.81 -9.22 -4.86
CA GLN A 105 0.52 -8.37 -3.71
C GLN A 105 -0.97 -8.31 -3.41
N ARG A 106 -1.81 -8.28 -4.44
CA ARG A 106 -3.27 -8.34 -4.29
C ARG A 106 -3.70 -9.65 -3.62
N SER A 107 -3.21 -10.79 -4.09
CA SER A 107 -3.52 -12.10 -3.50
C SER A 107 -3.13 -12.17 -2.02
N HIS A 108 -1.96 -11.67 -1.67
CA HIS A 108 -1.52 -11.61 -0.28
C HIS A 108 -2.45 -10.76 0.58
N MET A 109 -2.87 -9.60 0.09
CA MET A 109 -3.80 -8.72 0.81
C MET A 109 -5.21 -9.31 0.94
N GLU A 110 -5.68 -10.04 -0.07
CA GLU A 110 -6.95 -10.79 -0.03
C GLU A 110 -6.91 -11.89 1.05
N GLU A 111 -5.79 -12.62 1.19
CA GLU A 111 -5.58 -13.61 2.25
C GLU A 111 -5.56 -12.96 3.64
N GLU A 112 -4.87 -11.84 3.81
CA GLU A 112 -4.85 -11.09 5.08
C GLU A 112 -6.25 -10.59 5.45
N LEU A 113 -7.01 -10.08 4.48
CA LEU A 113 -8.38 -9.61 4.68
C LEU A 113 -9.30 -10.76 5.10
N GLU A 114 -9.19 -11.92 4.47
CA GLU A 114 -9.96 -13.10 4.84
C GLU A 114 -9.66 -13.54 6.28
N GLN A 115 -8.37 -13.59 6.66
CA GLN A 115 -7.97 -13.91 8.03
C GLN A 115 -8.51 -12.90 9.05
N MET A 116 -8.49 -11.61 8.70
CA MET A 116 -9.03 -10.56 9.54
C MET A 116 -10.55 -10.67 9.69
N ASN A 117 -11.27 -11.04 8.64
CA ASN A 117 -12.71 -11.30 8.68
C ASN A 117 -13.06 -12.50 9.58
N ARG A 118 -12.28 -13.58 9.54
CA ARG A 118 -12.44 -14.73 10.45
C ARG A 118 -12.27 -14.32 11.91
N THR A 119 -11.27 -13.49 12.20
CA THR A 119 -11.05 -12.96 13.55
C THR A 119 -12.21 -12.07 13.99
N LEU A 120 -12.73 -11.23 13.12
CA LEU A 120 -13.89 -10.38 13.40
C LEU A 120 -15.14 -11.23 13.68
N ASP A 121 -15.39 -12.28 12.92
CA ASP A 121 -16.53 -13.17 13.13
C ASP A 121 -16.42 -13.91 14.47
N MET A 122 -15.22 -14.31 14.88
CA MET A 122 -14.98 -14.86 16.21
C MET A 122 -15.34 -13.84 17.31
N LEU A 123 -14.95 -12.58 17.15
CA LEU A 123 -15.29 -11.53 18.13
C LEU A 123 -16.80 -11.28 18.20
N LYS A 124 -17.48 -11.22 17.04
CA LYS A 124 -18.95 -11.09 16.98
C LYS A 124 -19.64 -12.26 17.66
N PHE A 125 -19.17 -13.49 17.43
CA PHE A 125 -19.68 -14.68 18.11
C PHE A 125 -19.50 -14.57 19.63
N LYS A 126 -18.35 -14.13 20.13
CA LYS A 126 -18.09 -13.94 21.56
C LYS A 126 -18.97 -12.85 22.19
N CYS A 127 -19.25 -11.78 21.47
CA CYS A 127 -20.19 -10.76 21.92
C CYS A 127 -21.60 -11.35 22.13
N TRP A 128 -22.12 -12.07 21.12
CA TRP A 128 -23.40 -12.75 21.24
C TRP A 128 -23.40 -13.78 22.37
N TYR A 129 -22.32 -14.57 22.49
CA TYR A 129 -22.20 -15.61 23.54
C TYR A 129 -22.38 -15.04 24.94
N TYR A 130 -21.70 -13.95 25.24
CA TYR A 130 -21.78 -13.36 26.60
C TYR A 130 -23.04 -12.54 26.79
N GLU A 131 -23.65 -11.94 25.77
CA GLU A 131 -24.98 -11.35 25.86
C GLU A 131 -26.03 -12.42 26.27
N LYS A 132 -26.04 -13.54 25.57
CA LYS A 132 -26.92 -14.67 25.86
C LYS A 132 -26.67 -15.24 27.27
N ALA A 133 -25.41 -15.45 27.66
CA ALA A 133 -25.07 -15.95 28.99
C ALA A 133 -25.49 -15.00 30.10
N MET A 134 -25.43 -13.69 29.89
CA MET A 134 -25.93 -12.69 30.84
C MET A 134 -27.46 -12.70 30.95
N GLU A 135 -28.17 -12.86 29.83
CA GLU A 135 -29.62 -12.96 29.80
C GLU A 135 -30.10 -14.22 30.53
N ASP A 136 -29.47 -15.36 30.30
CA ASP A 136 -29.86 -16.64 30.90
C ASP A 136 -29.30 -16.84 32.35
N GLY A 137 -28.30 -16.06 32.72
CA GLY A 137 -27.59 -16.19 33.99
C GLY A 137 -26.64 -17.42 34.06
N ASN A 138 -26.46 -18.15 32.97
CA ASN A 138 -25.56 -19.30 32.85
C ASN A 138 -25.26 -19.58 31.34
N GLU A 139 -24.45 -20.57 31.07
CA GLU A 139 -24.00 -20.94 29.72
C GLU A 139 -24.60 -22.27 29.20
N ASP A 140 -25.55 -22.88 29.93
CA ASP A 140 -26.03 -24.24 29.68
C ASP A 140 -26.75 -24.35 28.31
N GLU A 141 -27.60 -23.38 27.95
CA GLU A 141 -28.29 -23.37 26.68
C GLU A 141 -27.31 -23.20 25.50
N ILE A 142 -26.28 -22.37 25.66
CA ILE A 142 -25.27 -22.14 24.65
C ILE A 142 -24.49 -23.42 24.41
N HIS A 143 -24.07 -24.11 25.48
CA HIS A 143 -23.37 -25.38 25.40
C HIS A 143 -24.22 -26.48 24.71
N ALA A 144 -25.52 -26.47 24.94
CA ALA A 144 -26.46 -27.40 24.30
C ALA A 144 -26.64 -27.12 22.79
N MET A 145 -26.46 -25.88 22.37
CA MET A 145 -26.53 -25.47 20.94
C MET A 145 -25.23 -25.70 20.19
N LEU A 146 -24.10 -25.72 20.86
CA LEU A 146 -22.81 -25.98 20.23
C LEU A 146 -22.68 -27.46 19.85
N PRO A 147 -22.02 -27.77 18.71
CA PRO A 147 -21.37 -26.86 17.77
C PRO A 147 -22.25 -26.49 16.55
N ASP A 148 -23.46 -27.05 16.40
CA ASP A 148 -24.21 -27.04 15.13
C ASP A 148 -25.71 -26.74 15.25
N LYS A 149 -26.15 -26.25 16.39
CA LYS A 149 -27.56 -25.90 16.69
C LYS A 149 -27.75 -24.44 17.07
N LEU A 150 -26.76 -23.58 16.74
CA LEU A 150 -26.86 -22.13 16.97
C LEU A 150 -27.89 -21.49 16.02
N PRO A 151 -28.45 -20.31 16.36
CA PRO A 151 -29.21 -19.51 15.40
C PRO A 151 -28.43 -19.34 14.08
N ALA A 152 -29.10 -19.32 12.94
CA ALA A 152 -28.46 -19.42 11.63
C ALA A 152 -27.39 -18.35 11.36
N ASP A 153 -27.63 -17.10 11.78
CA ASP A 153 -26.70 -15.97 11.67
C ASP A 153 -25.47 -16.16 12.58
N ILE A 154 -25.68 -16.68 13.79
CA ILE A 154 -24.63 -16.96 14.77
C ILE A 154 -23.84 -18.22 14.37
N GLN A 155 -24.51 -19.21 13.79
CA GLN A 155 -23.85 -20.42 13.26
C GLN A 155 -22.85 -20.05 12.17
N ALA A 156 -23.22 -19.14 11.25
CA ALA A 156 -22.30 -18.68 10.21
C ALA A 156 -21.02 -18.03 10.78
N LEU A 157 -21.14 -17.20 11.83
CA LEU A 157 -20.00 -16.60 12.54
C LEU A 157 -19.10 -17.68 13.18
N TYR A 158 -19.73 -18.65 13.85
CA TYR A 158 -19.05 -19.73 14.50
C TYR A 158 -18.27 -20.62 13.50
N ASP A 159 -18.93 -21.04 12.41
CA ASP A 159 -18.36 -21.91 11.40
C ASP A 159 -17.20 -21.23 10.66
N ASN A 160 -17.34 -19.96 10.31
CA ASN A 160 -16.28 -19.20 9.64
C ASN A 160 -15.05 -19.02 10.53
N SER A 161 -15.27 -18.74 11.83
CA SER A 161 -14.17 -18.50 12.79
C SER A 161 -13.45 -19.80 13.24
N HIS A 162 -14.08 -20.98 13.09
CA HIS A 162 -13.54 -22.28 13.51
C HIS A 162 -13.11 -23.17 12.34
N ASP A 163 -12.95 -22.61 11.13
CA ASP A 163 -12.53 -23.34 9.90
C ASP A 163 -13.37 -24.60 9.56
N ARG A 164 -14.63 -24.67 10.03
CA ARG A 164 -15.49 -25.83 9.82
C ARG A 164 -15.96 -26.00 8.36
N ASN A 165 -15.76 -24.99 7.52
CA ASN A 165 -16.10 -25.03 6.09
C ASN A 165 -15.00 -25.65 5.22
N ASN A 166 -13.86 -26.02 5.80
CA ASN A 166 -12.70 -26.64 5.10
C ASN A 166 -12.46 -28.10 5.49
N ALA A 167 -13.42 -28.75 6.13
CA ALA A 167 -13.35 -30.18 6.51
C ALA A 167 -14.20 -31.06 5.54
#